data_b0ca914bc2b9d7092f5c7cb9543dfb96
#
_entry.id   b0ca914bc2b9d7092f5c7cb9543dfb96
#
_cell.length_a   1.000
_cell.length_b   1.000
_cell.length_c   1.000
_cell.angle_alpha   90.00
_cell.angle_beta   90.00
_cell.angle_gamma   90.00
#
_symmetry.space_group_name_H-M   'P 1'
#
loop_
_entity.id
_entity.type
_entity.pdbx_description
1 polymer ?
#
loop_
_entity_poly.entity_id
_entity_poly.type
_entity_poly.pdbx_seq_one_letter_code
_entity_poly.pdbx_strand_id
1 'polypeptide(L)'
;MIMSANHLDLNKNFIVIGGNTAGLAAANQIRRLRPDANITVLEAGAHISYGSCGLPYFISGIIDDINSLFVYSREYFEQKKNIKILLNHKVVSIDTSKKEIKALRLETIGNETIVKDETSVKDNIQTSKTSENIVSFTYDKLVIASGASPVRFDNIYGADSKNIFYFRNVDDALKLKNYLKKNNPKSACIIGGGYIGLLIADALYKVGLKVNIIDAKPKIYADYEDEIVNILNQHLANQNIKTYTNYSLVKFNFNSNSGLAFSAVISQNTKDKKNLKDEKYENFEEIDADIFIICAGIKANTDFLKNSFIDLGDFNAIKVSTLMQTSNSSIYAAGDCCLIKNIITKSYEYIPTAQNALKTGRIAGANAAGEHEYFPGSLATKIDKVFDFEIARTGIDMQTALKYNFDVVKITDQYYSHVKAVPGAQIINISIIVDKKSRKILGAQMIGKDGVGKRIDIFAAAITAELKVDDVYMLDCSYSPFISTLPDPVNKICGKAVLLLK
;
A
#
# COMPACT_ATOMS: atom_id res chain seq x y z
N MET A 1 -20.75 35.69 -24.78
CA MET A 1 -19.43 35.67 -25.40
C MET A 1 -19.00 34.21 -25.45
N ILE A 2 -19.24 33.52 -26.57
CA ILE A 2 -18.90 32.11 -26.78
C ILE A 2 -17.40 32.08 -26.99
N MET A 3 -16.65 31.59 -26.00
CA MET A 3 -15.22 31.36 -26.17
C MET A 3 -15.04 30.30 -27.27
N SER A 4 -14.29 30.68 -28.29
CA SER A 4 -13.91 29.87 -29.43
C SER A 4 -13.41 28.49 -28.96
N ALA A 5 -14.04 27.43 -29.46
CA ALA A 5 -13.49 26.09 -29.38
C ALA A 5 -12.12 26.11 -30.04
N ASN A 6 -11.07 26.20 -29.25
CA ASN A 6 -9.71 25.95 -29.74
C ASN A 6 -9.75 24.57 -30.41
N HIS A 7 -9.25 24.50 -31.64
CA HIS A 7 -9.03 23.25 -32.37
C HIS A 7 -8.29 22.28 -31.44
N LEU A 8 -9.05 21.40 -30.80
CA LEU A 8 -8.55 20.29 -30.03
C LEU A 8 -7.87 19.34 -31.03
N ASP A 9 -6.57 19.22 -30.96
CA ASP A 9 -5.76 18.26 -31.71
C ASP A 9 -6.36 16.86 -31.50
N LEU A 10 -7.13 16.39 -32.48
CA LEU A 10 -8.01 15.22 -32.35
C LEU A 10 -7.26 13.89 -32.20
N ASN A 11 -5.95 13.85 -32.45
CA ASN A 11 -5.12 12.63 -32.52
C ASN A 11 -3.98 12.58 -31.51
N LYS A 12 -4.16 13.13 -30.30
CA LYS A 12 -3.10 13.03 -29.27
C LYS A 12 -2.88 11.59 -28.80
N ASN A 13 -1.60 11.23 -28.73
CA ASN A 13 -1.14 9.97 -28.17
C ASN A 13 -0.96 10.08 -26.65
N PHE A 14 -1.75 9.33 -25.90
CA PHE A 14 -1.62 9.19 -24.46
C PHE A 14 -1.01 7.84 -24.13
N ILE A 15 0.05 7.86 -23.35
CA ILE A 15 0.60 6.63 -22.79
C ILE A 15 0.37 6.62 -21.27
N VAL A 16 -0.02 5.48 -20.75
CA VAL A 16 -0.17 5.21 -19.34
C VAL A 16 0.74 4.05 -18.96
N ILE A 17 1.62 4.24 -17.98
CA ILE A 17 2.50 3.19 -17.45
C ILE A 17 1.83 2.58 -16.22
N GLY A 18 1.48 1.31 -16.29
CA GLY A 18 0.82 0.55 -15.24
C GLY A 18 -0.65 0.26 -15.52
N GLY A 19 -1.03 -1.01 -15.45
CA GLY A 19 -2.34 -1.56 -15.80
C GLY A 19 -3.23 -1.89 -14.60
N ASN A 20 -2.97 -1.30 -13.42
CA ASN A 20 -3.83 -1.51 -12.26
C ASN A 20 -4.56 -0.21 -11.87
N THR A 21 -5.02 -0.07 -10.61
CA THR A 21 -5.98 0.94 -10.12
C THR A 21 -5.73 2.35 -10.64
N ALA A 22 -4.53 2.92 -10.44
CA ALA A 22 -4.24 4.30 -10.83
C ALA A 22 -4.19 4.48 -12.35
N GLY A 23 -3.48 3.57 -13.05
CA GLY A 23 -3.30 3.67 -14.50
C GLY A 23 -4.61 3.49 -15.26
N LEU A 24 -5.41 2.48 -14.90
CA LEU A 24 -6.72 2.27 -15.55
C LEU A 24 -7.72 3.36 -15.21
N ALA A 25 -7.69 3.93 -13.99
CA ALA A 25 -8.49 5.11 -13.66
C ALA A 25 -8.11 6.31 -14.53
N ALA A 26 -6.81 6.54 -14.77
CA ALA A 26 -6.33 7.59 -15.65
C ALA A 26 -6.74 7.35 -17.11
N ALA A 27 -6.51 6.15 -17.64
CA ALA A 27 -6.87 5.78 -19.01
C ALA A 27 -8.38 5.92 -19.28
N ASN A 28 -9.22 5.46 -18.35
CA ASN A 28 -10.68 5.63 -18.44
C ASN A 28 -11.10 7.09 -18.40
N GLN A 29 -10.45 7.92 -17.56
CA GLN A 29 -10.77 9.35 -17.47
C GLN A 29 -10.36 10.09 -18.75
N ILE A 30 -9.18 9.79 -19.31
CA ILE A 30 -8.73 10.32 -20.60
C ILE A 30 -9.77 9.96 -21.69
N ARG A 31 -10.16 8.69 -21.78
CA ARG A 31 -11.18 8.23 -22.78
C ARG A 31 -12.50 8.96 -22.64
N ARG A 32 -12.95 9.20 -21.41
CA ARG A 32 -14.20 9.92 -21.14
C ARG A 32 -14.15 11.36 -21.65
N LEU A 33 -13.02 12.04 -21.49
CA LEU A 33 -12.84 13.45 -21.84
C LEU A 33 -12.35 13.65 -23.28
N ARG A 34 -11.71 12.64 -23.87
CA ARG A 34 -11.16 12.63 -25.23
C ARG A 34 -11.58 11.34 -25.93
N PRO A 35 -12.80 11.28 -26.47
CA PRO A 35 -13.33 10.05 -27.09
C PRO A 35 -12.48 9.52 -28.26
N ASP A 36 -11.81 10.40 -28.99
CA ASP A 36 -11.01 10.06 -30.18
C ASP A 36 -9.51 9.91 -29.91
N ALA A 37 -9.05 10.03 -28.66
CA ALA A 37 -7.65 9.94 -28.31
C ALA A 37 -7.08 8.52 -28.54
N ASN A 38 -5.81 8.43 -28.96
CA ASN A 38 -5.07 7.18 -28.94
C ASN A 38 -4.53 6.93 -27.54
N ILE A 39 -5.01 5.88 -26.86
CA ILE A 39 -4.61 5.55 -25.50
C ILE A 39 -3.96 4.17 -25.47
N THR A 40 -2.72 4.10 -25.00
CA THR A 40 -2.00 2.85 -24.80
C THR A 40 -1.57 2.73 -23.35
N VAL A 41 -1.89 1.60 -22.71
CA VAL A 41 -1.45 1.22 -21.38
C VAL A 41 -0.35 0.19 -21.50
N LEU A 42 0.80 0.45 -20.88
CA LEU A 42 1.95 -0.44 -20.79
C LEU A 42 1.96 -1.09 -19.40
N GLU A 43 1.78 -2.40 -19.32
CA GLU A 43 1.83 -3.15 -18.08
C GLU A 43 3.02 -4.11 -18.08
N ALA A 44 3.83 -4.05 -17.02
CA ALA A 44 5.02 -4.89 -16.91
C ALA A 44 4.68 -6.37 -16.64
N GLY A 45 3.57 -6.65 -15.99
CA GLY A 45 3.11 -8.00 -15.67
C GLY A 45 2.13 -8.57 -16.68
N ALA A 46 1.66 -9.78 -16.39
CA ALA A 46 0.67 -10.49 -17.18
C ALA A 46 -0.78 -10.13 -16.80
N HIS A 47 -1.00 -9.37 -15.72
CA HIS A 47 -2.30 -9.14 -15.12
C HIS A 47 -2.61 -7.66 -14.96
N ILE A 48 -3.87 -7.28 -15.24
CA ILE A 48 -4.41 -5.93 -15.03
C ILE A 48 -5.68 -5.97 -14.19
N SER A 49 -6.08 -4.82 -13.68
CA SER A 49 -7.42 -4.60 -13.09
C SER A 49 -7.79 -5.57 -11.98
N TYR A 50 -6.87 -5.88 -11.07
CA TYR A 50 -7.13 -6.79 -9.96
C TYR A 50 -7.03 -6.11 -8.59
N GLY A 51 -7.80 -6.63 -7.63
CA GLY A 51 -7.80 -6.20 -6.23
C GLY A 51 -6.66 -6.82 -5.44
N SER A 52 -5.47 -6.19 -5.41
CA SER A 52 -4.31 -6.69 -4.67
C SER A 52 -4.55 -6.89 -3.17
N CYS A 53 -5.45 -6.09 -2.57
CA CYS A 53 -5.84 -6.24 -1.16
C CYS A 53 -6.60 -7.55 -0.88
N GLY A 54 -7.15 -8.22 -1.91
CA GLY A 54 -7.81 -9.51 -1.81
C GLY A 54 -6.88 -10.72 -1.81
N LEU A 55 -5.60 -10.54 -2.20
CA LEU A 55 -4.64 -11.64 -2.33
C LEU A 55 -4.39 -12.41 -1.02
N PRO A 56 -4.29 -11.78 0.18
CA PRO A 56 -4.21 -12.52 1.44
C PRO A 56 -5.43 -13.41 1.71
N TYR A 57 -6.63 -12.97 1.32
CA TYR A 57 -7.85 -13.76 1.45
C TYR A 57 -7.90 -14.94 0.49
N PHE A 58 -7.24 -14.83 -0.66
CA PHE A 58 -7.01 -15.98 -1.55
C PHE A 58 -6.03 -16.99 -0.92
N ILE A 59 -4.97 -16.54 -0.25
CA ILE A 59 -4.05 -17.43 0.49
C ILE A 59 -4.80 -18.19 1.58
N SER A 60 -5.61 -17.51 2.38
CA SER A 60 -6.39 -18.13 3.47
C SER A 60 -7.52 -19.04 2.99
N GLY A 61 -7.92 -19.00 1.72
CA GLY A 61 -9.05 -19.77 1.18
C GLY A 61 -10.43 -19.13 1.44
N ILE A 62 -10.49 -17.89 1.96
CA ILE A 62 -11.74 -17.12 2.02
C ILE A 62 -12.22 -16.77 0.61
N ILE A 63 -11.27 -16.52 -0.28
CA ILE A 63 -11.49 -16.38 -1.73
C ILE A 63 -10.90 -17.63 -2.38
N ASP A 64 -11.76 -18.47 -2.97
CA ASP A 64 -11.35 -19.75 -3.55
C ASP A 64 -10.69 -19.59 -4.91
N ASP A 65 -11.25 -18.70 -5.75
CA ASP A 65 -10.78 -18.47 -7.11
C ASP A 65 -10.15 -17.08 -7.24
N ILE A 66 -8.87 -17.05 -7.61
CA ILE A 66 -8.12 -15.81 -7.84
C ILE A 66 -8.75 -14.96 -8.94
N ASN A 67 -9.48 -15.57 -9.89
CA ASN A 67 -10.16 -14.85 -10.96
C ASN A 67 -11.25 -13.89 -10.44
N SER A 68 -11.83 -14.16 -9.28
CA SER A 68 -12.79 -13.26 -8.63
C SER A 68 -12.20 -11.93 -8.18
N LEU A 69 -10.86 -11.83 -8.11
CA LEU A 69 -10.16 -10.58 -7.80
C LEU A 69 -9.99 -9.65 -9.02
N PHE A 70 -10.22 -10.15 -10.23
CA PHE A 70 -10.14 -9.34 -11.46
C PHE A 70 -11.45 -8.59 -11.67
N VAL A 71 -11.37 -7.25 -11.78
CA VAL A 71 -12.56 -6.40 -11.93
C VAL A 71 -12.99 -6.30 -13.39
N TYR A 72 -12.04 -6.10 -14.29
CA TYR A 72 -12.27 -5.99 -15.73
C TYR A 72 -11.21 -6.77 -16.51
N SER A 73 -11.60 -7.40 -17.60
CA SER A 73 -10.69 -8.08 -18.50
C SER A 73 -9.99 -7.12 -19.46
N ARG A 74 -8.93 -7.58 -20.11
CA ARG A 74 -8.22 -6.84 -21.16
C ARG A 74 -9.18 -6.50 -22.32
N GLU A 75 -10.00 -7.47 -22.74
CA GLU A 75 -10.96 -7.33 -23.84
C GLU A 75 -12.01 -6.24 -23.54
N TYR A 76 -12.41 -6.07 -22.28
CA TYR A 76 -13.29 -4.97 -21.89
C TYR A 76 -12.67 -3.61 -22.21
N PHE A 77 -11.38 -3.40 -21.90
CA PHE A 77 -10.70 -2.14 -22.22
C PHE A 77 -10.50 -1.96 -23.72
N GLU A 78 -10.09 -3.01 -24.43
CA GLU A 78 -9.81 -2.92 -25.87
C GLU A 78 -11.09 -2.76 -26.70
N GLN A 79 -12.13 -3.57 -26.45
CA GLN A 79 -13.34 -3.59 -27.28
C GLN A 79 -14.40 -2.57 -26.84
N LYS A 80 -14.58 -2.34 -25.52
CA LYS A 80 -15.63 -1.43 -25.02
C LYS A 80 -15.13 -0.03 -24.76
N LYS A 81 -13.83 0.14 -24.49
CA LYS A 81 -13.23 1.44 -24.14
C LYS A 81 -12.28 1.96 -25.22
N ASN A 82 -11.96 1.17 -26.23
CA ASN A 82 -10.97 1.51 -27.26
C ASN A 82 -9.62 1.98 -26.62
N ILE A 83 -9.17 1.27 -25.57
CA ILE A 83 -7.89 1.51 -24.87
C ILE A 83 -7.01 0.30 -25.18
N LYS A 84 -5.88 0.52 -25.84
CA LYS A 84 -4.90 -0.52 -26.14
C LYS A 84 -4.17 -0.94 -24.88
N ILE A 85 -4.12 -2.24 -24.55
CA ILE A 85 -3.40 -2.80 -23.40
C ILE A 85 -2.24 -3.66 -23.88
N LEU A 86 -1.03 -3.31 -23.48
CA LEU A 86 0.18 -4.08 -23.78
C LEU A 86 0.71 -4.67 -22.47
N LEU A 87 0.46 -5.97 -22.27
CA LEU A 87 0.97 -6.76 -21.15
C LEU A 87 2.42 -7.15 -21.41
N ASN A 88 3.17 -7.47 -20.35
CA ASN A 88 4.57 -7.88 -20.42
C ASN A 88 5.48 -6.83 -21.10
N HIS A 89 5.15 -5.55 -20.94
CA HIS A 89 5.93 -4.42 -21.46
C HIS A 89 6.45 -3.58 -20.29
N LYS A 90 7.65 -3.94 -19.79
CA LYS A 90 8.32 -3.23 -18.70
C LYS A 90 9.03 -1.99 -19.23
N VAL A 91 8.55 -0.80 -18.86
CA VAL A 91 9.23 0.45 -19.18
C VAL A 91 10.59 0.49 -18.48
N VAL A 92 11.65 0.75 -19.26
CA VAL A 92 13.05 0.75 -18.80
C VAL A 92 13.71 2.13 -18.88
N SER A 93 13.21 3.03 -19.72
CA SER A 93 13.68 4.42 -19.76
C SER A 93 12.66 5.36 -20.38
N ILE A 94 12.78 6.65 -20.06
CA ILE A 94 12.01 7.75 -20.66
C ILE A 94 13.00 8.84 -21.10
N ASP A 95 12.92 9.24 -22.36
CA ASP A 95 13.54 10.44 -22.88
C ASP A 95 12.49 11.56 -22.95
N THR A 96 12.54 12.47 -21.99
CA THR A 96 11.54 13.55 -21.87
C THR A 96 11.70 14.62 -22.96
N SER A 97 12.89 14.77 -23.55
CA SER A 97 13.16 15.72 -24.62
C SER A 97 12.57 15.26 -25.96
N LYS A 98 12.67 13.98 -26.24
CA LYS A 98 12.09 13.34 -27.44
C LYS A 98 10.65 12.89 -27.25
N LYS A 99 10.13 12.94 -26.02
CA LYS A 99 8.83 12.34 -25.62
C LYS A 99 8.76 10.87 -26.03
N GLU A 100 9.80 10.12 -25.75
CA GLU A 100 9.95 8.71 -26.11
C GLU A 100 10.08 7.83 -24.85
N ILE A 101 9.43 6.68 -24.88
CA ILE A 101 9.53 5.63 -23.85
C ILE A 101 10.14 4.41 -24.49
N LYS A 102 11.09 3.77 -23.83
CA LYS A 102 11.57 2.43 -24.17
C LYS A 102 11.02 1.41 -23.19
N ALA A 103 10.42 0.36 -23.72
CA ALA A 103 9.90 -0.76 -22.94
C ALA A 103 10.54 -2.07 -23.40
N LEU A 104 10.94 -2.88 -22.44
CA LEU A 104 11.38 -4.25 -22.65
C LEU A 104 10.14 -5.15 -22.74
N ARG A 105 9.99 -5.86 -23.85
CA ARG A 105 8.98 -6.90 -23.99
C ARG A 105 9.49 -8.18 -23.31
N LEU A 106 8.78 -8.61 -22.27
CA LEU A 106 9.10 -9.82 -21.51
C LEU A 106 8.49 -11.04 -22.23
N GLU A 107 9.29 -12.08 -22.43
CA GLU A 107 8.79 -13.33 -22.99
C GLU A 107 8.15 -14.19 -21.91
N THR A 108 6.98 -14.74 -22.20
CA THR A 108 6.31 -15.72 -21.35
C THR A 108 6.65 -17.12 -21.84
N ILE A 109 7.41 -17.88 -21.06
CA ILE A 109 7.65 -19.30 -21.34
C ILE A 109 6.81 -20.11 -20.34
N GLY A 110 5.71 -20.69 -20.82
CA GLY A 110 4.71 -21.36 -19.95
C GLY A 110 3.96 -20.34 -19.08
N ASN A 111 3.65 -20.69 -17.85
CA ASN A 111 2.96 -19.80 -16.88
C ASN A 111 3.92 -18.92 -16.05
N GLU A 112 5.21 -18.86 -16.40
CA GLU A 112 6.20 -18.06 -15.69
C GLU A 112 6.69 -16.91 -16.57
N THR A 113 6.63 -15.68 -16.06
CA THR A 113 7.28 -14.53 -16.69
C THR A 113 8.76 -14.55 -16.31
N ILE A 114 9.64 -14.90 -17.26
CA ILE A 114 11.07 -14.91 -17.00
C ILE A 114 11.62 -13.51 -17.16
N VAL A 115 11.94 -12.88 -16.05
CA VAL A 115 12.86 -11.74 -15.99
C VAL A 115 14.27 -12.36 -16.00
N LYS A 116 15.00 -12.27 -17.09
CA LYS A 116 16.45 -12.50 -17.06
C LYS A 116 17.04 -11.32 -16.30
N ASP A 117 17.35 -11.52 -15.03
CA ASP A 117 17.98 -10.52 -14.17
C ASP A 117 19.36 -10.14 -14.71
N GLU A 118 19.63 -8.85 -14.84
CA GLU A 118 20.94 -8.31 -15.25
C GLU A 118 22.04 -8.48 -14.17
N THR A 119 21.74 -9.10 -13.03
CA THR A 119 22.68 -9.20 -11.90
C THR A 119 23.40 -10.53 -11.74
N SER A 120 23.12 -11.54 -12.59
CA SER A 120 23.82 -12.83 -12.56
C SER A 120 24.71 -13.04 -13.78
N VAL A 121 25.56 -12.05 -14.13
CA VAL A 121 26.61 -12.23 -15.15
C VAL A 121 27.96 -12.31 -14.47
N LYS A 122 28.27 -13.48 -13.91
CA LYS A 122 29.61 -14.05 -13.91
C LYS A 122 29.43 -15.50 -14.36
N ASP A 123 29.43 -15.68 -15.66
CA ASP A 123 30.09 -16.71 -16.45
C ASP A 123 29.49 -16.73 -17.86
N ASN A 124 30.34 -16.37 -18.82
CA ASN A 124 30.36 -16.67 -20.25
C ASN A 124 29.04 -17.15 -20.92
N ILE A 125 28.13 -16.23 -21.30
CA ILE A 125 27.24 -16.43 -22.46
C ILE A 125 27.15 -15.12 -23.24
N GLN A 126 27.42 -15.20 -24.52
CA GLN A 126 27.52 -14.12 -25.53
C GLN A 126 26.36 -13.10 -25.45
N THR A 127 26.73 -11.83 -25.25
CA THR A 127 25.90 -10.62 -25.29
C THR A 127 25.44 -10.30 -26.72
N SER A 128 24.42 -10.98 -27.27
CA SER A 128 23.92 -10.64 -28.60
C SER A 128 22.38 -10.67 -28.77
N LYS A 129 21.57 -10.81 -27.71
CA LYS A 129 20.08 -10.86 -27.81
C LYS A 129 19.28 -9.81 -27.05
N THR A 130 19.90 -8.86 -26.38
CA THR A 130 19.20 -7.83 -25.57
C THR A 130 18.62 -6.66 -26.37
N SER A 131 19.06 -6.44 -27.62
CA SER A 131 18.55 -5.34 -28.44
C SER A 131 17.24 -5.66 -29.19
N GLU A 132 16.89 -6.91 -29.37
CA GLU A 132 15.72 -7.32 -30.17
C GLU A 132 14.37 -7.19 -29.44
N ASN A 133 14.35 -7.06 -28.12
CA ASN A 133 13.12 -7.02 -27.31
C ASN A 133 12.76 -5.60 -26.80
N ILE A 134 13.51 -4.56 -27.16
CA ILE A 134 13.19 -3.19 -26.77
C ILE A 134 12.29 -2.55 -27.83
N VAL A 135 11.13 -2.07 -27.39
CA VAL A 135 10.13 -1.38 -28.22
C VAL A 135 10.03 0.08 -27.78
N SER A 136 10.06 1.00 -28.74
CA SER A 136 9.90 2.44 -28.51
C SER A 136 8.47 2.90 -28.73
N PHE A 137 8.01 3.85 -27.89
CA PHE A 137 6.70 4.49 -27.99
C PHE A 137 6.87 6.00 -27.84
N THR A 138 6.19 6.77 -28.66
CA THR A 138 6.13 8.24 -28.54
C THR A 138 4.81 8.66 -27.89
N TYR A 139 4.82 9.78 -27.16
CA TYR A 139 3.64 10.31 -26.49
C TYR A 139 3.52 11.83 -26.61
N ASP A 140 2.29 12.34 -26.63
CA ASP A 140 2.02 13.77 -26.40
C ASP A 140 1.85 14.05 -24.91
N LYS A 141 1.16 13.15 -24.20
CA LYS A 141 0.98 13.17 -22.75
C LYS A 141 1.24 11.78 -22.15
N LEU A 142 1.86 11.77 -21.00
CA LEU A 142 2.24 10.57 -20.27
C LEU A 142 1.65 10.58 -18.86
N VAL A 143 1.06 9.45 -18.43
CA VAL A 143 0.70 9.22 -17.03
C VAL A 143 1.54 8.06 -16.48
N ILE A 144 2.34 8.33 -15.45
CA ILE A 144 3.14 7.33 -14.75
C ILE A 144 2.33 6.81 -13.56
N ALA A 145 1.92 5.54 -13.63
CA ALA A 145 1.19 4.83 -12.60
C ALA A 145 1.84 3.47 -12.31
N SER A 146 3.18 3.45 -12.29
CA SER A 146 4.02 2.25 -12.20
C SER A 146 3.93 1.53 -10.85
N GLY A 147 3.26 2.13 -9.84
CA GLY A 147 3.04 1.54 -8.55
C GLY A 147 4.32 1.38 -7.72
N ALA A 148 4.34 0.34 -6.89
CA ALA A 148 5.46 0.02 -5.99
C ALA A 148 5.71 -1.49 -5.93
N SER A 149 6.94 -1.86 -5.60
CA SER A 149 7.38 -3.24 -5.39
C SER A 149 7.86 -3.47 -3.95
N PRO A 150 7.84 -4.71 -3.44
CA PRO A 150 8.44 -5.03 -2.15
C PRO A 150 9.92 -4.63 -2.11
N VAL A 151 10.36 -4.16 -0.96
CA VAL A 151 11.80 -3.97 -0.69
C VAL A 151 12.45 -5.35 -0.73
N ARG A 152 13.46 -5.50 -1.59
CA ARG A 152 14.21 -6.76 -1.72
C ARG A 152 15.43 -6.75 -0.79
N PHE A 153 15.74 -7.92 -0.29
CA PHE A 153 16.87 -8.17 0.60
C PHE A 153 18.02 -8.89 -0.14
N ASP A 154 18.34 -8.40 -1.34
CA ASP A 154 19.33 -9.04 -2.21
C ASP A 154 20.75 -9.15 -1.58
N ASN A 155 21.06 -8.31 -0.58
CA ASN A 155 22.31 -8.34 0.19
C ASN A 155 22.26 -9.20 1.46
N ILE A 156 21.11 -9.82 1.76
CA ILE A 156 20.96 -10.70 2.93
C ILE A 156 21.34 -12.12 2.51
N TYR A 157 22.32 -12.69 3.19
CA TYR A 157 22.76 -14.07 2.91
C TYR A 157 21.61 -15.07 3.07
N GLY A 158 21.38 -15.88 2.06
CA GLY A 158 20.33 -16.89 2.01
C GLY A 158 18.95 -16.35 1.60
N ALA A 159 18.80 -15.06 1.25
CA ALA A 159 17.50 -14.47 0.87
C ALA A 159 16.97 -14.96 -0.50
N ASP A 160 17.79 -15.69 -1.26
CA ASP A 160 17.43 -16.32 -2.54
C ASP A 160 16.91 -17.76 -2.38
N SER A 161 16.77 -18.27 -1.15
CA SER A 161 16.27 -19.61 -0.88
C SER A 161 14.85 -19.82 -1.41
N LYS A 162 14.57 -21.05 -1.90
CA LYS A 162 13.33 -21.39 -2.63
C LYS A 162 12.02 -21.26 -1.83
N ASN A 163 12.11 -21.24 -0.49
CA ASN A 163 10.99 -21.10 0.43
C ASN A 163 10.89 -19.70 1.06
N ILE A 164 11.56 -18.71 0.45
CA ILE A 164 11.43 -17.30 0.80
C ILE A 164 10.58 -16.61 -0.26
N PHE A 165 9.55 -15.88 0.20
CA PHE A 165 8.57 -15.24 -0.67
C PHE A 165 8.50 -13.75 -0.40
N TYR A 166 8.30 -12.98 -1.46
CA TYR A 166 7.79 -11.62 -1.42
C TYR A 166 6.31 -11.65 -1.77
N PHE A 167 5.54 -10.67 -1.33
CA PHE A 167 4.10 -10.70 -1.54
C PHE A 167 3.55 -9.34 -1.96
N ARG A 168 3.12 -9.23 -3.22
CA ARG A 168 2.58 -7.98 -3.76
C ARG A 168 1.54 -8.15 -4.87
N ASN A 169 1.71 -9.09 -5.77
CA ASN A 169 0.94 -9.25 -6.99
C ASN A 169 0.30 -10.65 -7.11
N VAL A 170 -0.43 -10.88 -8.20
CA VAL A 170 -1.11 -12.15 -8.49
C VAL A 170 -0.12 -13.31 -8.57
N ASP A 171 1.01 -13.11 -9.25
CA ASP A 171 2.02 -14.16 -9.44
C ASP A 171 2.65 -14.58 -8.10
N ASP A 172 2.92 -13.60 -7.21
CA ASP A 172 3.41 -13.88 -5.85
C ASP A 172 2.40 -14.73 -5.07
N ALA A 173 1.11 -14.40 -5.16
CA ALA A 173 0.05 -15.13 -4.48
C ALA A 173 -0.10 -16.56 -5.03
N LEU A 174 -0.08 -16.73 -6.34
CA LEU A 174 -0.13 -18.04 -6.99
C LEU A 174 1.08 -18.90 -6.61
N LYS A 175 2.29 -18.32 -6.63
CA LYS A 175 3.53 -19.00 -6.25
C LYS A 175 3.47 -19.46 -4.79
N LEU A 176 3.05 -18.61 -3.86
CA LEU A 176 2.90 -18.96 -2.45
C LEU A 176 1.82 -20.04 -2.27
N LYS A 177 0.63 -19.87 -2.86
CA LYS A 177 -0.47 -20.85 -2.75
C LYS A 177 -0.07 -22.23 -3.26
N ASN A 178 0.62 -22.29 -4.42
CA ASN A 178 1.11 -23.53 -4.99
C ASN A 178 2.17 -24.19 -4.10
N TYR A 179 3.08 -23.39 -3.51
CA TYR A 179 4.08 -23.90 -2.58
C TYR A 179 3.43 -24.51 -1.33
N LEU A 180 2.46 -23.82 -0.72
CA LEU A 180 1.70 -24.31 0.43
C LEU A 180 1.03 -25.65 0.13
N LYS A 181 0.37 -25.77 -1.02
CA LYS A 181 -0.31 -27.01 -1.46
C LYS A 181 0.66 -28.15 -1.69
N LYS A 182 1.82 -27.88 -2.33
CA LYS A 182 2.78 -28.92 -2.73
C LYS A 182 3.61 -29.41 -1.55
N ASN A 183 4.06 -28.52 -0.67
CA ASN A 183 5.08 -28.83 0.35
C ASN A 183 4.49 -28.97 1.75
N ASN A 184 3.23 -28.58 1.98
CA ASN A 184 2.50 -28.67 3.25
C ASN A 184 3.33 -28.19 4.47
N PRO A 185 3.90 -26.95 4.43
CA PRO A 185 4.69 -26.40 5.52
C PRO A 185 3.85 -26.31 6.80
N LYS A 186 4.50 -26.35 7.97
CA LYS A 186 3.86 -26.30 9.28
C LYS A 186 4.08 -24.97 10.01
N SER A 187 5.07 -24.22 9.58
CA SER A 187 5.47 -22.97 10.22
C SER A 187 5.84 -21.90 9.20
N ALA A 188 5.60 -20.66 9.58
CA ALA A 188 5.93 -19.47 8.79
C ALA A 188 6.56 -18.40 9.66
N CYS A 189 7.55 -17.69 9.12
CA CYS A 189 8.12 -16.50 9.72
C CYS A 189 7.88 -15.29 8.79
N ILE A 190 7.21 -14.26 9.32
CA ILE A 190 6.88 -13.03 8.59
C ILE A 190 7.91 -11.97 8.95
N ILE A 191 8.60 -11.43 7.96
CA ILE A 191 9.57 -10.35 8.13
C ILE A 191 8.91 -9.03 7.78
N GLY A 192 8.47 -8.28 8.79
CA GLY A 192 7.73 -7.04 8.71
C GLY A 192 6.33 -7.16 9.29
N GLY A 193 6.08 -6.57 10.46
CA GLY A 193 4.81 -6.53 11.19
C GLY A 193 3.91 -5.33 10.82
N GLY A 194 4.03 -4.85 9.57
CA GLY A 194 3.16 -3.81 9.03
C GLY A 194 1.88 -4.39 8.41
N TYR A 195 1.19 -3.54 7.66
CA TYR A 195 -0.10 -3.80 7.02
C TYR A 195 -0.15 -5.14 6.25
N ILE A 196 0.72 -5.32 5.26
CA ILE A 196 0.74 -6.53 4.43
C ILE A 196 1.18 -7.75 5.25
N GLY A 197 2.19 -7.58 6.11
CA GLY A 197 2.73 -8.67 6.92
C GLY A 197 1.70 -9.27 7.86
N LEU A 198 0.88 -8.44 8.52
CA LEU A 198 -0.16 -8.92 9.42
C LEU A 198 -1.32 -9.58 8.68
N LEU A 199 -1.70 -9.09 7.50
CA LEU A 199 -2.72 -9.75 6.67
C LEU A 199 -2.25 -11.13 6.19
N ILE A 200 -0.97 -11.28 5.81
CA ILE A 200 -0.40 -12.58 5.44
C ILE A 200 -0.22 -13.48 6.66
N ALA A 201 0.19 -12.94 7.81
CA ALA A 201 0.28 -13.68 9.06
C ALA A 201 -1.08 -14.29 9.43
N ASP A 202 -2.16 -13.50 9.38
CA ASP A 202 -3.54 -13.97 9.60
C ASP A 202 -3.94 -15.03 8.58
N ALA A 203 -3.63 -14.83 7.29
CA ALA A 203 -3.95 -15.78 6.24
C ALA A 203 -3.25 -17.13 6.45
N LEU A 204 -1.96 -17.13 6.79
CA LEU A 204 -1.19 -18.34 7.05
C LEU A 204 -1.61 -19.03 8.36
N TYR A 205 -1.95 -18.26 9.39
CA TYR A 205 -2.51 -18.80 10.63
C TYR A 205 -3.85 -19.54 10.36
N LYS A 206 -4.75 -18.94 9.57
CA LYS A 206 -6.04 -19.52 9.20
C LYS A 206 -5.94 -20.82 8.40
N VAL A 207 -4.85 -21.03 7.65
CA VAL A 207 -4.58 -22.31 6.97
C VAL A 207 -3.77 -23.28 7.85
N GLY A 208 -3.58 -22.98 9.13
CA GLY A 208 -3.06 -23.92 10.14
C GLY A 208 -1.55 -23.88 10.36
N LEU A 209 -0.82 -22.88 9.87
CA LEU A 209 0.60 -22.73 10.14
C LEU A 209 0.83 -22.08 11.52
N LYS A 210 1.91 -22.51 12.20
CA LYS A 210 2.47 -21.73 13.32
C LYS A 210 3.16 -20.49 12.74
N VAL A 211 2.81 -19.32 13.26
CA VAL A 211 3.30 -18.05 12.71
C VAL A 211 4.16 -17.30 13.73
N ASN A 212 5.31 -16.81 13.30
CA ASN A 212 6.13 -15.82 14.00
C ASN A 212 6.22 -14.56 13.17
N ILE A 213 6.30 -13.38 13.84
CA ILE A 213 6.40 -12.08 13.18
C ILE A 213 7.64 -11.35 13.71
N ILE A 214 8.48 -10.87 12.81
CA ILE A 214 9.67 -10.07 13.10
C ILE A 214 9.46 -8.67 12.55
N ASP A 215 9.75 -7.63 13.34
CA ASP A 215 9.74 -6.25 12.86
C ASP A 215 10.94 -5.48 13.41
N ALA A 216 11.61 -4.75 12.54
CA ALA A 216 12.72 -3.87 12.91
C ALA A 216 12.26 -2.64 13.72
N LYS A 217 10.99 -2.29 13.68
CA LYS A 217 10.41 -1.20 14.47
C LYS A 217 10.09 -1.66 15.89
N PRO A 218 9.95 -0.71 16.85
CA PRO A 218 9.67 -1.04 18.25
C PRO A 218 8.32 -1.72 18.49
N LYS A 219 7.42 -1.66 17.53
CA LYS A 219 6.08 -2.29 17.60
C LYS A 219 5.57 -2.65 16.20
N ILE A 220 4.73 -3.67 16.12
CA ILE A 220 3.92 -3.94 14.92
C ILE A 220 2.96 -2.77 14.69
N TYR A 221 2.46 -2.58 13.46
CA TYR A 221 1.61 -1.42 13.12
C TYR A 221 2.16 -0.11 13.71
N ALA A 222 3.43 0.20 13.45
CA ALA A 222 4.18 1.26 14.13
C ALA A 222 3.55 2.66 14.04
N ASP A 223 2.63 2.89 13.12
CA ASP A 223 1.86 4.12 12.92
C ASP A 223 0.53 4.16 13.70
N TYR A 224 0.28 3.18 14.58
CA TYR A 224 -0.84 3.20 15.51
C TYR A 224 -0.40 3.53 16.93
N GLU A 225 -1.32 4.05 17.74
CA GLU A 225 -1.08 4.33 19.17
C GLU A 225 -0.86 3.04 19.96
N ASP A 226 -0.10 3.12 21.04
CA ASP A 226 0.30 1.95 21.82
C ASP A 226 -0.91 1.21 22.40
N GLU A 227 -1.95 1.94 22.80
CA GLU A 227 -3.18 1.39 23.35
C GLU A 227 -3.89 0.47 22.33
N ILE A 228 -3.86 0.85 21.06
CA ILE A 228 -4.44 0.06 19.96
C ILE A 228 -3.58 -1.18 19.69
N VAL A 229 -2.27 -1.00 19.59
CA VAL A 229 -1.33 -2.10 19.29
C VAL A 229 -1.27 -3.13 20.41
N ASN A 230 -1.34 -2.72 21.67
CA ASN A 230 -1.29 -3.62 22.83
C ASN A 230 -2.47 -4.61 22.85
N ILE A 231 -3.67 -4.18 22.43
CA ILE A 231 -4.83 -5.07 22.31
C ILE A 231 -4.57 -6.17 21.27
N LEU A 232 -4.03 -5.79 20.11
CA LEU A 232 -3.66 -6.78 19.10
C LEU A 232 -2.55 -7.71 19.58
N ASN A 233 -1.49 -7.19 20.22
CA ASN A 233 -0.41 -8.00 20.74
C ASN A 233 -0.88 -9.03 21.78
N GLN A 234 -1.76 -8.65 22.69
CA GLN A 234 -2.37 -9.58 23.64
C GLN A 234 -3.16 -10.70 22.94
N HIS A 235 -3.90 -10.34 21.90
CA HIS A 235 -4.64 -11.32 21.09
C HIS A 235 -3.71 -12.28 20.36
N LEU A 236 -2.65 -11.79 19.72
CA LEU A 236 -1.64 -12.61 19.06
C LEU A 236 -0.96 -13.58 20.04
N ALA A 237 -0.57 -13.09 21.23
CA ALA A 237 0.02 -13.91 22.27
C ALA A 237 -0.91 -15.04 22.74
N ASN A 238 -2.21 -14.76 22.89
CA ASN A 238 -3.23 -15.77 23.25
C ASN A 238 -3.40 -16.86 22.17
N GLN A 239 -3.02 -16.57 20.93
CA GLN A 239 -3.01 -17.52 19.82
C GLN A 239 -1.64 -18.16 19.57
N ASN A 240 -0.69 -18.00 20.50
CA ASN A 240 0.69 -18.48 20.40
C ASN A 240 1.46 -17.91 19.18
N ILE A 241 1.09 -16.74 18.68
CA ILE A 241 1.82 -16.01 17.67
C ILE A 241 2.82 -15.10 18.37
N LYS A 242 4.12 -15.39 18.18
CA LYS A 242 5.19 -14.57 18.77
C LYS A 242 5.52 -13.40 17.87
N THR A 243 5.72 -12.23 18.47
CA THR A 243 6.16 -11.01 17.81
C THR A 243 7.53 -10.59 18.34
N TYR A 244 8.51 -10.49 17.45
CA TYR A 244 9.87 -10.05 17.75
C TYR A 244 10.01 -8.63 17.20
N THR A 245 9.73 -7.64 18.03
CA THR A 245 9.82 -6.21 17.67
C THR A 245 11.13 -5.62 18.11
N ASN A 246 11.62 -4.59 17.40
CA ASN A 246 12.95 -4.02 17.57
C ASN A 246 14.09 -5.00 17.19
N TYR A 247 13.82 -5.93 16.26
CA TYR A 247 14.77 -6.88 15.71
C TYR A 247 14.91 -6.73 14.20
N SER A 248 16.15 -6.69 13.72
CA SER A 248 16.47 -6.70 12.29
C SER A 248 16.88 -8.08 11.83
N LEU A 249 16.46 -8.48 10.63
CA LEU A 249 16.95 -9.67 9.96
C LEU A 249 18.42 -9.47 9.58
N VAL A 250 19.26 -10.45 9.89
CA VAL A 250 20.71 -10.46 9.61
C VAL A 250 21.04 -11.39 8.45
N LYS A 251 20.53 -12.62 8.50
CA LYS A 251 20.73 -13.64 7.46
C LYS A 251 19.66 -14.73 7.56
N PHE A 252 19.61 -15.58 6.55
CA PHE A 252 18.94 -16.86 6.64
C PHE A 252 19.99 -17.99 6.71
N ASN A 253 19.77 -18.96 7.60
CA ASN A 253 20.48 -20.22 7.56
C ASN A 253 19.73 -21.14 6.59
N PHE A 254 20.43 -21.72 5.63
CA PHE A 254 19.84 -22.59 4.62
C PHE A 254 20.70 -23.82 4.37
N ASN A 255 20.03 -24.87 3.86
CA ASN A 255 20.70 -26.10 3.45
C ASN A 255 21.08 -25.97 1.97
N SER A 256 22.38 -25.98 1.67
CA SER A 256 22.91 -25.84 0.30
C SER A 256 22.49 -26.97 -0.66
N ASN A 257 22.23 -28.19 -0.14
CA ASN A 257 21.79 -29.29 -0.99
C ASN A 257 20.33 -29.16 -1.45
N SER A 258 19.43 -28.71 -0.56
CA SER A 258 18.02 -28.51 -0.88
C SER A 258 17.73 -27.10 -1.46
N GLY A 259 18.55 -26.11 -1.12
CA GLY A 259 18.34 -24.70 -1.40
C GLY A 259 17.17 -24.11 -0.60
N LEU A 260 16.85 -24.69 0.58
CA LEU A 260 15.78 -24.24 1.46
C LEU A 260 16.38 -23.59 2.71
N ALA A 261 15.86 -22.42 3.08
CA ALA A 261 16.12 -21.81 4.38
C ALA A 261 15.37 -22.59 5.47
N PHE A 262 15.97 -22.71 6.65
CA PHE A 262 15.35 -23.37 7.81
C PHE A 262 15.22 -22.43 9.01
N SER A 263 15.99 -21.34 9.05
CA SER A 263 15.84 -20.34 10.09
C SER A 263 16.18 -18.92 9.62
N ALA A 264 15.62 -17.91 10.30
CA ALA A 264 15.99 -16.51 10.20
C ALA A 264 16.82 -16.14 11.43
N VAL A 265 18.02 -15.60 11.22
CA VAL A 265 18.86 -15.06 12.27
C VAL A 265 18.54 -13.57 12.40
N ILE A 266 18.13 -13.15 13.58
CA ILE A 266 17.76 -11.77 13.89
C ILE A 266 18.65 -11.21 14.98
N SER A 267 18.79 -9.89 15.01
CA SER A 267 19.55 -9.17 16.06
C SER A 267 18.72 -8.00 16.56
N GLN A 268 18.78 -7.77 17.87
CA GLN A 268 18.11 -6.65 18.50
C GLN A 268 18.71 -5.31 18.03
N ASN A 269 17.86 -4.34 17.70
CA ASN A 269 18.30 -3.01 17.34
C ASN A 269 18.70 -2.23 18.59
N THR A 270 20.00 -2.00 18.81
CA THR A 270 20.48 -1.13 19.89
C THR A 270 20.43 0.34 19.47
N LYS A 271 20.15 1.25 20.44
CA LYS A 271 19.99 2.69 20.17
C LYS A 271 21.27 3.41 19.70
N ASP A 272 22.45 2.78 19.80
CA ASP A 272 23.76 3.41 19.58
C ASP A 272 24.33 3.19 18.16
N LYS A 273 23.51 3.24 17.13
CA LYS A 273 24.00 3.15 15.73
C LYS A 273 24.58 4.48 15.22
N LYS A 274 25.66 4.98 15.81
CA LYS A 274 26.43 6.12 15.24
C LYS A 274 27.65 5.72 14.40
N ASN A 275 28.09 4.45 14.40
CA ASN A 275 29.24 3.99 13.63
C ASN A 275 28.98 2.65 12.93
N LEU A 276 28.62 2.71 11.65
CA LEU A 276 28.26 1.57 10.78
C LEU A 276 29.47 0.77 10.24
N LYS A 277 30.67 0.87 10.81
CA LYS A 277 31.86 0.21 10.22
C LYS A 277 32.39 -1.01 10.97
N ASP A 278 31.98 -1.26 12.23
CA ASP A 278 32.40 -2.44 13.02
C ASP A 278 31.21 -2.97 13.84
N GLU A 279 30.21 -3.57 13.20
CA GLU A 279 29.03 -4.11 13.89
C GLU A 279 29.38 -5.46 14.54
N LYS A 280 29.69 -5.48 15.82
CA LYS A 280 29.41 -6.64 16.68
C LYS A 280 27.92 -6.63 16.97
N TYR A 281 27.15 -7.44 16.22
CA TYR A 281 25.79 -7.76 16.59
C TYR A 281 25.83 -8.54 17.91
N GLU A 282 25.29 -7.95 18.96
CA GLU A 282 25.13 -8.60 20.27
C GLU A 282 23.68 -9.12 20.35
N ASN A 283 23.48 -10.29 20.92
CA ASN A 283 22.18 -10.95 21.09
C ASN A 283 21.49 -11.37 19.79
N PHE A 284 22.02 -12.42 19.16
CA PHE A 284 21.33 -13.08 18.05
C PHE A 284 20.25 -14.02 18.59
N GLU A 285 19.11 -13.99 17.93
CA GLU A 285 18.10 -15.04 18.06
C GLU A 285 17.93 -15.75 16.71
N GLU A 286 17.59 -17.01 16.77
CA GLU A 286 17.32 -17.83 15.60
C GLU A 286 15.86 -18.28 15.64
N ILE A 287 15.14 -18.01 14.55
CA ILE A 287 13.71 -18.29 14.41
C ILE A 287 13.52 -19.32 13.32
N ASP A 288 13.22 -20.55 13.72
CA ASP A 288 12.96 -21.66 12.79
C ASP A 288 11.60 -21.49 12.12
N ALA A 289 11.57 -21.77 10.81
CA ALA A 289 10.34 -21.84 10.04
C ALA A 289 10.53 -22.64 8.73
N ASP A 290 9.45 -23.24 8.23
CA ASP A 290 9.44 -23.93 6.94
C ASP A 290 9.35 -22.96 5.75
N ILE A 291 8.74 -21.79 5.95
CA ILE A 291 8.65 -20.73 4.95
C ILE A 291 8.86 -19.33 5.57
N PHE A 292 9.36 -18.42 4.75
CA PHE A 292 9.61 -17.03 5.14
C PHE A 292 8.92 -16.09 4.16
N ILE A 293 8.21 -15.08 4.67
CA ILE A 293 7.53 -14.07 3.84
C ILE A 293 8.09 -12.69 4.17
N ILE A 294 8.70 -12.03 3.19
CA ILE A 294 9.29 -10.71 3.36
C ILE A 294 8.25 -9.64 3.02
N CYS A 295 7.84 -8.90 4.06
CA CYS A 295 6.88 -7.79 4.03
C CYS A 295 7.48 -6.52 4.64
N ALA A 296 8.78 -6.28 4.49
CA ALA A 296 9.55 -5.23 5.14
C ALA A 296 9.44 -3.84 4.49
N GLY A 297 8.34 -3.58 3.82
CA GLY A 297 8.04 -2.32 3.16
C GLY A 297 8.02 -2.41 1.64
N ILE A 298 7.69 -1.27 1.02
CA ILE A 298 7.59 -1.14 -0.44
C ILE A 298 8.40 0.07 -0.92
N LYS A 299 8.88 0.01 -2.17
CA LYS A 299 9.61 1.07 -2.86
C LYS A 299 8.85 1.44 -4.13
N ALA A 300 8.74 2.73 -4.42
CA ALA A 300 8.16 3.22 -5.66
C ALA A 300 8.93 2.69 -6.88
N ASN A 301 8.21 2.27 -7.92
CA ASN A 301 8.79 1.76 -9.17
C ASN A 301 9.16 2.93 -10.09
N THR A 302 10.32 3.52 -9.87
CA THR A 302 10.79 4.75 -10.54
C THR A 302 12.22 4.63 -11.07
N ASP A 303 12.83 3.46 -11.00
CA ASP A 303 14.23 3.26 -11.42
C ASP A 303 14.47 3.62 -12.91
N PHE A 304 13.45 3.50 -13.76
CA PHE A 304 13.49 3.89 -15.17
C PHE A 304 13.51 5.41 -15.40
N LEU A 305 13.38 6.22 -14.34
CA LEU A 305 13.42 7.68 -14.38
C LEU A 305 14.80 8.28 -14.12
N LYS A 306 15.84 7.47 -13.87
CA LYS A 306 17.17 7.94 -13.46
C LYS A 306 17.76 9.07 -14.33
N ASN A 307 17.45 9.09 -15.63
CA ASN A 307 17.98 10.08 -16.58
C ASN A 307 16.87 10.94 -17.20
N SER A 308 15.69 11.00 -16.61
CA SER A 308 14.52 11.70 -17.19
C SER A 308 14.36 13.14 -16.72
N PHE A 309 15.16 13.60 -15.75
CA PHE A 309 15.05 14.91 -15.10
C PHE A 309 13.68 15.13 -14.40
N ILE A 310 12.96 14.05 -14.07
CA ILE A 310 11.75 14.12 -13.26
C ILE A 310 12.14 14.11 -11.79
N ASP A 311 11.61 15.07 -11.03
CA ASP A 311 11.92 15.22 -9.61
C ASP A 311 11.38 14.05 -8.77
N LEU A 312 12.28 13.45 -7.98
CA LEU A 312 11.97 12.43 -7.00
C LEU A 312 12.12 12.98 -5.58
N GLY A 313 11.43 12.39 -4.63
CA GLY A 313 11.53 12.70 -3.20
C GLY A 313 11.76 11.45 -2.37
N ASP A 314 11.23 11.45 -1.14
CA ASP A 314 11.35 10.33 -0.24
C ASP A 314 10.88 9.02 -0.88
N PHE A 315 11.51 7.90 -0.52
CA PHE A 315 11.25 6.56 -1.08
C PHE A 315 11.45 6.47 -2.60
N ASN A 316 12.20 7.40 -3.21
CA ASN A 316 12.32 7.59 -4.67
C ASN A 316 10.96 7.82 -5.36
N ALA A 317 9.93 8.24 -4.64
CA ALA A 317 8.63 8.52 -5.20
C ALA A 317 8.62 9.84 -5.99
N ILE A 318 7.82 9.89 -7.04
CA ILE A 318 7.73 11.05 -7.94
C ILE A 318 7.08 12.22 -7.19
N LYS A 319 7.72 13.40 -7.25
CA LYS A 319 7.10 14.66 -6.80
C LYS A 319 6.06 15.11 -7.80
N VAL A 320 4.86 15.41 -7.32
CA VAL A 320 3.77 15.92 -8.15
C VAL A 320 3.13 17.15 -7.49
N SER A 321 2.55 18.00 -8.31
CA SER A 321 1.69 19.09 -7.85
C SER A 321 0.31 18.55 -7.39
N THR A 322 -0.55 19.41 -6.90
CA THR A 322 -1.96 19.06 -6.63
C THR A 322 -2.76 18.71 -7.89
N LEU A 323 -2.25 19.07 -9.07
CA LEU A 323 -2.79 18.63 -10.37
C LEU A 323 -2.26 17.24 -10.80
N MET A 324 -1.52 16.55 -9.95
CA MET A 324 -0.81 15.30 -10.26
C MET A 324 0.22 15.44 -11.40
N GLN A 325 0.67 16.67 -11.70
CA GLN A 325 1.67 16.98 -12.71
C GLN A 325 3.07 16.90 -12.10
N THR A 326 4.00 16.31 -12.81
CA THR A 326 5.43 16.24 -12.44
C THR A 326 6.15 17.56 -12.72
N SER A 327 7.48 17.61 -12.53
CA SER A 327 8.33 18.72 -12.99
C SER A 327 8.31 18.93 -14.52
N ASN A 328 7.83 17.93 -15.29
CA ASN A 328 7.61 18.06 -16.73
C ASN A 328 6.11 18.25 -17.04
N SER A 329 5.77 19.33 -17.75
CA SER A 329 4.38 19.71 -18.04
C SER A 329 3.60 18.75 -18.92
N SER A 330 4.26 17.81 -19.60
CA SER A 330 3.63 16.77 -20.41
C SER A 330 3.43 15.46 -19.65
N ILE A 331 3.94 15.37 -18.40
CA ILE A 331 4.00 14.12 -17.64
C ILE A 331 3.28 14.29 -16.30
N TYR A 332 2.38 13.36 -16.02
CA TYR A 332 1.63 13.24 -14.77
C TYR A 332 2.02 11.94 -14.07
N ALA A 333 1.83 11.88 -12.74
CA ALA A 333 2.03 10.63 -12.01
C ALA A 333 0.91 10.41 -10.98
N ALA A 334 0.59 9.13 -10.70
CA ALA A 334 -0.50 8.77 -9.82
C ALA A 334 -0.28 7.42 -9.13
N GLY A 335 -0.92 7.22 -7.99
CA GLY A 335 -0.87 5.99 -7.21
C GLY A 335 0.42 5.84 -6.41
N ASP A 336 0.81 4.58 -6.16
CA ASP A 336 1.88 4.23 -5.23
C ASP A 336 3.29 4.62 -5.72
N CYS A 337 3.44 5.20 -6.90
CA CYS A 337 4.73 5.68 -7.39
C CYS A 337 5.00 7.15 -7.08
N CYS A 338 4.07 7.91 -6.49
CA CYS A 338 4.25 9.34 -6.23
C CYS A 338 3.98 9.73 -4.76
N LEU A 339 4.53 10.90 -4.38
CA LEU A 339 4.21 11.57 -3.13
C LEU A 339 2.90 12.35 -3.31
N ILE A 340 2.07 12.36 -2.26
CA ILE A 340 0.82 13.11 -2.25
C ILE A 340 0.72 13.98 -1.00
N LYS A 341 -0.06 15.06 -1.11
CA LYS A 341 -0.24 16.01 -0.02
C LYS A 341 -1.05 15.39 1.13
N ASN A 342 -0.57 15.53 2.36
CA ASN A 342 -1.36 15.26 3.56
C ASN A 342 -2.25 16.49 3.86
N ILE A 343 -3.54 16.26 4.13
CA ILE A 343 -4.52 17.36 4.35
C ILE A 343 -4.21 18.13 5.64
N ILE A 344 -3.67 17.48 6.68
CA ILE A 344 -3.44 18.08 8.00
C ILE A 344 -2.08 18.77 8.04
N THR A 345 -1.01 18.02 7.79
CA THR A 345 0.38 18.51 7.89
C THR A 345 0.76 19.44 6.74
N LYS A 346 -0.01 19.43 5.64
CA LYS A 346 0.24 20.13 4.37
C LYS A 346 1.54 19.67 3.65
N SER A 347 2.27 18.72 4.22
CA SER A 347 3.47 18.12 3.63
C SER A 347 3.13 17.11 2.54
N TYR A 348 4.10 16.83 1.67
CA TYR A 348 4.01 15.74 0.71
C TYR A 348 4.61 14.48 1.32
N GLU A 349 3.85 13.41 1.34
CA GLU A 349 4.15 12.16 2.03
C GLU A 349 3.93 10.96 1.12
N TYR A 350 4.59 9.85 1.44
CA TYR A 350 4.39 8.59 0.74
C TYR A 350 3.21 7.83 1.38
N ILE A 351 2.03 7.91 0.73
CA ILE A 351 0.77 7.33 1.25
C ILE A 351 0.19 6.36 0.20
N PRO A 352 0.78 5.17 0.00
CA PRO A 352 0.35 4.19 -0.98
C PRO A 352 -0.92 3.46 -0.48
N THR A 353 -2.09 3.89 -0.95
CA THR A 353 -3.38 3.26 -0.68
C THR A 353 -4.23 3.16 -1.95
N ALA A 354 -5.09 2.15 -2.03
CA ALA A 354 -5.97 1.94 -3.18
C ALA A 354 -6.89 3.14 -3.46
N GLN A 355 -7.41 3.78 -2.41
CA GLN A 355 -8.26 4.98 -2.52
C GLN A 355 -7.50 6.16 -3.14
N ASN A 356 -6.25 6.38 -2.69
CA ASN A 356 -5.41 7.42 -3.28
C ASN A 356 -5.05 7.09 -4.72
N ALA A 357 -4.71 5.83 -5.01
CA ALA A 357 -4.40 5.39 -6.37
C ALA A 357 -5.56 5.66 -7.34
N LEU A 358 -6.79 5.33 -6.94
CA LEU A 358 -7.99 5.59 -7.75
C LEU A 358 -8.22 7.09 -7.98
N LYS A 359 -8.19 7.90 -6.91
CA LYS A 359 -8.46 9.33 -6.98
C LYS A 359 -7.40 10.09 -7.76
N THR A 360 -6.12 9.84 -7.44
CA THR A 360 -4.99 10.48 -8.12
C THR A 360 -4.88 10.06 -9.59
N GLY A 361 -5.18 8.77 -9.90
CA GLY A 361 -5.25 8.28 -11.28
C GLY A 361 -6.30 9.02 -12.10
N ARG A 362 -7.51 9.18 -11.56
CA ARG A 362 -8.58 9.95 -12.22
C ARG A 362 -8.17 11.40 -12.48
N ILE A 363 -7.60 12.08 -11.48
CA ILE A 363 -7.16 13.48 -11.60
C ILE A 363 -6.01 13.61 -12.59
N ALA A 364 -5.02 12.71 -12.54
CA ALA A 364 -3.90 12.69 -13.51
C ALA A 364 -4.42 12.51 -14.93
N GLY A 365 -5.38 11.61 -15.13
CA GLY A 365 -6.00 11.39 -16.44
C GLY A 365 -6.81 12.60 -16.93
N ALA A 366 -7.58 13.26 -16.05
CA ALA A 366 -8.34 14.46 -16.38
C ALA A 366 -7.38 15.59 -16.81
N ASN A 367 -6.33 15.84 -16.04
CA ASN A 367 -5.40 16.92 -16.31
C ASN A 367 -4.50 16.62 -17.53
N ALA A 368 -4.14 15.37 -17.77
CA ALA A 368 -3.50 14.97 -19.01
C ALA A 368 -4.39 15.23 -20.23
N ALA A 369 -5.73 15.05 -20.10
CA ALA A 369 -6.72 15.35 -21.12
C ALA A 369 -6.98 16.86 -21.29
N GLY A 370 -6.41 17.73 -20.45
CA GLY A 370 -6.50 19.19 -20.57
C GLY A 370 -7.45 19.85 -19.55
N GLU A 371 -7.95 19.12 -18.57
CA GLU A 371 -8.72 19.69 -17.46
C GLU A 371 -7.79 20.29 -16.39
N HIS A 372 -8.41 20.94 -15.38
CA HIS A 372 -7.74 21.50 -14.22
C HIS A 372 -8.39 21.02 -12.92
N GLU A 373 -8.32 19.71 -12.67
CA GLU A 373 -8.81 19.09 -11.44
C GLU A 373 -7.72 19.04 -10.37
N TYR A 374 -8.07 19.38 -9.11
CA TYR A 374 -7.14 19.38 -7.98
C TYR A 374 -7.36 18.19 -7.07
N PHE A 375 -6.28 17.52 -6.68
CA PHE A 375 -6.28 16.56 -5.62
C PHE A 375 -6.18 17.30 -4.27
N PRO A 376 -7.19 17.23 -3.39
CA PRO A 376 -7.19 17.98 -2.13
C PRO A 376 -6.14 17.47 -1.13
N GLY A 377 -5.67 16.26 -1.32
CA GLY A 377 -4.78 15.55 -0.42
C GLY A 377 -5.42 14.32 0.21
N SER A 378 -4.72 13.71 1.15
CA SER A 378 -5.12 12.48 1.84
C SER A 378 -5.03 12.62 3.35
N LEU A 379 -5.90 11.93 4.08
CA LEU A 379 -5.82 11.70 5.52
C LEU A 379 -5.09 10.41 5.88
N ALA A 380 -4.56 9.69 4.91
CA ALA A 380 -3.99 8.35 5.09
C ALA A 380 -4.96 7.36 5.77
N THR A 381 -6.27 7.49 5.51
CA THR A 381 -7.30 6.61 6.09
C THR A 381 -7.06 5.17 5.64
N LYS A 382 -7.04 4.26 6.62
CA LYS A 382 -6.82 2.83 6.44
C LYS A 382 -7.75 2.05 7.35
N ILE A 383 -8.14 0.86 6.90
CA ILE A 383 -8.81 -0.15 7.71
C ILE A 383 -8.38 -1.53 7.25
N ASP A 384 -8.17 -2.42 8.22
CA ASP A 384 -7.86 -3.83 8.02
C ASP A 384 -8.78 -4.70 8.84
N LYS A 385 -8.97 -5.94 8.36
CA LYS A 385 -9.53 -7.00 9.18
C LYS A 385 -8.50 -8.11 9.32
N VAL A 386 -7.90 -8.22 10.52
CA VAL A 386 -6.85 -9.17 10.85
C VAL A 386 -7.14 -9.84 12.18
N PHE A 387 -6.97 -11.16 12.25
CA PHE A 387 -7.19 -11.94 13.47
C PHE A 387 -8.53 -11.61 14.17
N ASP A 388 -9.61 -11.48 13.38
CA ASP A 388 -10.97 -11.09 13.77
C ASP A 388 -11.15 -9.63 14.21
N PHE A 389 -10.10 -8.83 14.30
CA PHE A 389 -10.22 -7.40 14.59
C PHE A 389 -10.34 -6.57 13.32
N GLU A 390 -11.21 -5.57 13.37
CA GLU A 390 -11.16 -4.39 12.52
C GLU A 390 -10.22 -3.39 13.18
N ILE A 391 -9.16 -2.98 12.47
CA ILE A 391 -8.19 -1.99 12.93
C ILE A 391 -8.17 -0.86 11.93
N ALA A 392 -8.44 0.36 12.37
CA ALA A 392 -8.58 1.50 11.49
C ALA A 392 -7.91 2.75 12.03
N ARG A 393 -7.48 3.62 11.09
CA ARG A 393 -6.99 4.96 11.40
C ARG A 393 -7.35 5.97 10.33
N THR A 394 -7.42 7.24 10.72
CA THR A 394 -7.53 8.39 9.82
C THR A 394 -6.85 9.60 10.45
N GLY A 395 -6.28 10.48 9.63
CA GLY A 395 -5.54 11.64 10.11
C GLY A 395 -4.17 11.30 10.69
N ILE A 396 -3.69 12.10 11.64
CA ILE A 396 -2.36 11.99 12.24
C ILE A 396 -2.39 11.31 13.60
N ASP A 397 -1.28 10.66 13.97
CA ASP A 397 -1.03 10.13 15.31
C ASP A 397 -0.32 11.17 16.20
N MET A 398 -0.13 10.84 17.48
CA MET A 398 0.50 11.72 18.46
C MET A 398 1.93 12.07 18.08
N GLN A 399 2.71 11.11 17.55
CA GLN A 399 4.09 11.36 17.13
C GLN A 399 4.15 12.35 15.97
N THR A 400 3.28 12.18 14.98
CA THR A 400 3.17 13.12 13.85
C THR A 400 2.73 14.49 14.32
N ALA A 401 1.75 14.58 15.23
CA ALA A 401 1.31 15.85 15.78
C ALA A 401 2.48 16.60 16.47
N LEU A 402 3.25 15.91 17.29
CA LEU A 402 4.43 16.50 17.96
C LEU A 402 5.52 16.91 16.96
N LYS A 403 5.80 16.08 15.96
CA LYS A 403 6.78 16.38 14.89
C LYS A 403 6.46 17.69 14.16
N TYR A 404 5.17 17.97 13.94
CA TYR A 404 4.71 19.17 13.25
C TYR A 404 4.30 20.31 14.21
N ASN A 405 4.67 20.20 15.51
CA ASN A 405 4.43 21.21 16.54
C ASN A 405 2.94 21.58 16.74
N PHE A 406 2.02 20.62 16.57
CA PHE A 406 0.64 20.81 16.97
C PHE A 406 0.50 20.72 18.49
N ASP A 407 -0.21 21.66 19.12
CA ASP A 407 -0.57 21.58 20.54
C ASP A 407 -1.84 20.74 20.70
N VAL A 408 -1.66 19.46 20.96
CA VAL A 408 -2.73 18.46 20.94
C VAL A 408 -2.93 17.77 22.28
N VAL A 409 -4.12 17.20 22.45
CA VAL A 409 -4.43 16.23 23.48
C VAL A 409 -4.88 14.92 22.82
N LYS A 410 -4.42 13.80 23.38
CA LYS A 410 -4.91 12.46 23.02
C LYS A 410 -5.98 12.05 24.02
N ILE A 411 -7.13 11.61 23.54
CA ILE A 411 -8.22 11.06 24.35
C ILE A 411 -8.49 9.63 23.90
N THR A 412 -8.41 8.70 24.85
CA THR A 412 -8.67 7.28 24.62
C THR A 412 -9.75 6.77 25.53
N ASP A 413 -10.64 5.92 25.01
CA ASP A 413 -11.68 5.26 25.78
C ASP A 413 -12.19 4.00 25.04
N GLN A 414 -13.02 3.22 25.75
CA GLN A 414 -13.62 2.00 25.22
C GLN A 414 -15.15 2.03 25.34
N TYR A 415 -15.82 1.52 24.32
CA TYR A 415 -17.27 1.50 24.23
C TYR A 415 -17.75 0.19 23.62
N TYR A 416 -19.00 -0.19 23.87
CA TYR A 416 -19.64 -1.30 23.17
C TYR A 416 -19.99 -0.90 21.72
N SER A 417 -19.85 -1.84 20.79
CA SER A 417 -20.21 -1.66 19.37
C SER A 417 -21.71 -1.35 19.19
N HIS A 418 -22.54 -1.99 20.03
CA HIS A 418 -23.98 -1.79 20.11
C HIS A 418 -24.48 -2.02 21.55
N VAL A 419 -25.78 -2.02 21.79
CA VAL A 419 -26.34 -2.14 23.15
C VAL A 419 -25.90 -3.45 23.81
N LYS A 420 -25.27 -3.38 24.99
CA LYS A 420 -24.67 -4.51 25.69
C LYS A 420 -25.64 -5.68 25.93
N ALA A 421 -26.93 -5.39 26.13
CA ALA A 421 -27.96 -6.42 26.35
C ALA A 421 -28.28 -7.24 25.08
N VAL A 422 -27.86 -6.76 23.90
CA VAL A 422 -28.01 -7.45 22.61
C VAL A 422 -26.83 -8.41 22.42
N PRO A 423 -27.08 -9.69 22.09
CA PRO A 423 -26.03 -10.66 21.87
C PRO A 423 -25.04 -10.20 20.78
N GLY A 424 -23.76 -10.49 21.00
CA GLY A 424 -22.70 -10.15 20.05
C GLY A 424 -22.05 -8.78 20.26
N ALA A 425 -22.47 -7.99 21.25
CA ALA A 425 -21.84 -6.70 21.56
C ALA A 425 -20.35 -6.88 21.87
N GLN A 426 -19.50 -6.16 21.15
CA GLN A 426 -18.04 -6.19 21.27
C GLN A 426 -17.52 -4.85 21.78
N ILE A 427 -16.34 -4.87 22.39
CA ILE A 427 -15.65 -3.64 22.79
C ILE A 427 -14.95 -3.04 21.56
N ILE A 428 -15.13 -1.73 21.40
CA ILE A 428 -14.36 -0.89 20.49
C ILE A 428 -13.50 0.03 21.33
N ASN A 429 -12.19 0.03 21.10
CA ASN A 429 -11.27 1.02 21.67
C ASN A 429 -11.06 2.13 20.65
N ILE A 430 -11.16 3.35 21.10
CA ILE A 430 -11.07 4.56 20.27
C ILE A 430 -10.03 5.49 20.88
N SER A 431 -9.13 5.99 20.05
CA SER A 431 -8.19 7.07 20.39
C SER A 431 -8.37 8.19 19.40
N ILE A 432 -8.53 9.43 19.87
CA ILE A 432 -8.61 10.63 19.03
C ILE A 432 -7.51 11.62 19.41
N ILE A 433 -7.00 12.33 18.41
CA ILE A 433 -6.04 13.44 18.55
C ILE A 433 -6.80 14.73 18.26
N VAL A 434 -6.79 15.66 19.22
CA VAL A 434 -7.54 16.92 19.15
C VAL A 434 -6.60 18.10 19.38
N ASP A 435 -6.66 19.10 18.53
CA ASP A 435 -5.96 20.38 18.72
C ASP A 435 -6.61 21.14 19.87
N LYS A 436 -5.83 21.51 20.89
CA LYS A 436 -6.35 22.11 22.11
C LYS A 436 -7.00 23.47 21.89
N LYS A 437 -6.42 24.29 20.99
CA LYS A 437 -6.86 25.66 20.76
C LYS A 437 -8.11 25.71 19.87
N SER A 438 -8.06 25.07 18.72
CA SER A 438 -9.15 25.08 17.75
C SER A 438 -10.24 24.07 18.06
N ARG A 439 -9.94 23.06 18.90
CA ARG A 439 -10.78 21.90 19.24
C ARG A 439 -11.11 21.00 18.02
N LYS A 440 -10.40 21.19 16.88
CA LYS A 440 -10.54 20.36 15.69
C LYS A 440 -9.97 18.97 15.93
N ILE A 441 -10.63 17.96 15.37
CA ILE A 441 -10.11 16.59 15.36
C ILE A 441 -9.03 16.50 14.28
N LEU A 442 -7.85 16.02 14.64
CA LEU A 442 -6.72 15.85 13.73
C LEU A 442 -6.42 14.38 13.42
N GLY A 443 -6.88 13.45 14.25
CA GLY A 443 -6.67 12.04 14.03
C GLY A 443 -7.63 11.18 14.85
N ALA A 444 -7.87 9.97 14.35
CA ALA A 444 -8.60 8.94 15.07
C ALA A 444 -8.05 7.55 14.74
N GLN A 445 -8.00 6.69 15.73
CA GLN A 445 -7.60 5.29 15.60
C GLN A 445 -8.57 4.41 16.40
N MET A 446 -8.85 3.24 15.85
CA MET A 446 -9.84 2.33 16.44
C MET A 446 -9.42 0.89 16.27
N ILE A 447 -9.77 0.05 17.28
CA ILE A 447 -9.69 -1.40 17.20
C ILE A 447 -10.91 -2.02 17.87
N GLY A 448 -11.50 -3.03 17.24
CA GLY A 448 -12.63 -3.78 17.75
C GLY A 448 -12.97 -4.94 16.82
N LYS A 449 -13.82 -5.87 17.26
CA LYS A 449 -14.24 -6.99 16.41
C LYS A 449 -15.38 -6.63 15.46
N ASP A 450 -16.09 -5.54 15.76
CA ASP A 450 -17.25 -5.09 15.00
C ASP A 450 -17.46 -3.58 15.13
N GLY A 451 -17.95 -2.95 14.07
CA GLY A 451 -18.43 -1.56 14.05
C GLY A 451 -17.34 -0.48 13.98
N VAL A 452 -16.08 -0.84 13.72
CA VAL A 452 -14.98 0.10 13.54
C VAL A 452 -15.11 0.80 12.18
N GLY A 453 -15.37 0.04 11.10
CA GLY A 453 -15.43 0.57 9.73
C GLY A 453 -16.43 1.72 9.58
N LYS A 454 -17.65 1.55 10.08
CA LYS A 454 -18.69 2.60 10.08
C LYS A 454 -18.19 3.91 10.74
N ARG A 455 -17.44 3.80 11.84
CA ARG A 455 -17.11 4.94 12.70
C ARG A 455 -15.83 5.67 12.27
N ILE A 456 -14.86 4.95 11.74
CA ILE A 456 -13.63 5.61 11.24
C ILE A 456 -13.94 6.54 10.06
N ASP A 457 -14.93 6.21 9.21
CA ASP A 457 -15.34 7.06 8.10
C ASP A 457 -16.05 8.34 8.57
N ILE A 458 -16.76 8.31 9.72
CA ILE A 458 -17.31 9.51 10.35
C ILE A 458 -16.16 10.45 10.76
N PHE A 459 -15.09 9.91 11.38
CA PHE A 459 -13.92 10.74 11.73
C PHE A 459 -13.18 11.24 10.47
N ALA A 460 -13.07 10.44 9.43
CA ALA A 460 -12.47 10.90 8.17
C ALA A 460 -13.25 12.07 7.55
N ALA A 461 -14.58 11.99 7.56
CA ALA A 461 -15.44 13.07 7.11
C ALA A 461 -15.32 14.32 8.01
N ALA A 462 -15.35 14.13 9.34
CA ALA A 462 -15.21 15.22 10.31
C ALA A 462 -13.87 15.97 10.16
N ILE A 463 -12.76 15.24 10.03
CA ILE A 463 -11.43 15.84 9.83
C ILE A 463 -11.37 16.58 8.48
N THR A 464 -11.92 15.98 7.41
CA THR A 464 -11.97 16.63 6.09
C THR A 464 -12.76 17.93 6.11
N ALA A 465 -13.86 17.97 6.86
CA ALA A 465 -14.70 19.14 7.05
C ALA A 465 -14.19 20.08 8.17
N GLU A 466 -13.04 19.78 8.78
CA GLU A 466 -12.44 20.56 9.87
C GLU A 466 -13.37 20.76 11.08
N LEU A 467 -14.22 19.76 11.37
CA LEU A 467 -15.17 19.82 12.49
C LEU A 467 -14.44 19.78 13.84
N LYS A 468 -15.04 20.47 14.81
CA LYS A 468 -14.61 20.44 16.21
C LYS A 468 -15.20 19.25 16.93
N VAL A 469 -14.61 18.85 18.06
CA VAL A 469 -15.20 17.81 18.92
C VAL A 469 -16.61 18.15 19.38
N ASP A 470 -16.94 19.45 19.53
CA ASP A 470 -18.26 19.95 19.88
C ASP A 470 -19.30 19.61 18.80
N ASP A 471 -18.94 19.80 17.52
CA ASP A 471 -19.82 19.52 16.39
C ASP A 471 -20.07 18.02 16.28
N VAL A 472 -19.00 17.20 16.40
CA VAL A 472 -19.09 15.74 16.32
C VAL A 472 -19.82 15.14 17.53
N TYR A 473 -19.69 15.72 18.72
CA TYR A 473 -20.47 15.33 19.89
C TYR A 473 -21.98 15.44 19.64
N MET A 474 -22.41 16.44 18.88
CA MET A 474 -23.82 16.72 18.57
C MET A 474 -24.30 16.10 17.25
N LEU A 475 -23.45 15.33 16.54
CA LEU A 475 -23.90 14.66 15.31
C LEU A 475 -25.09 13.73 15.57
N ASP A 476 -26.09 13.82 14.68
CA ASP A 476 -27.24 12.91 14.64
C ASP A 476 -26.83 11.55 14.06
N CYS A 477 -26.16 10.74 14.89
CA CYS A 477 -25.75 9.40 14.50
C CYS A 477 -26.94 8.43 14.57
N SER A 478 -27.11 7.60 13.54
CA SER A 478 -28.17 6.58 13.49
C SER A 478 -28.08 5.61 14.67
N TYR A 479 -29.23 5.30 15.26
CA TYR A 479 -29.36 4.39 16.39
C TYR A 479 -30.30 3.22 16.09
N SER A 480 -29.83 2.04 16.45
CA SER A 480 -30.62 0.83 16.65
C SER A 480 -29.90 -0.04 17.68
N PRO A 481 -30.60 -0.74 18.60
CA PRO A 481 -29.96 -1.57 19.61
C PRO A 481 -28.97 -2.61 19.08
N PHE A 482 -29.17 -3.12 17.85
CA PHE A 482 -28.29 -4.08 17.18
C PHE A 482 -27.09 -3.44 16.43
N ILE A 483 -27.08 -2.12 16.23
CA ILE A 483 -26.10 -1.45 15.37
C ILE A 483 -25.23 -0.48 16.16
N SER A 484 -25.78 0.18 17.20
CA SER A 484 -25.08 1.20 17.96
C SER A 484 -25.56 1.28 19.40
N THR A 485 -24.83 1.98 20.25
CA THR A 485 -25.28 2.46 21.55
C THR A 485 -25.91 3.83 21.41
N LEU A 486 -26.67 4.30 22.42
CA LEU A 486 -27.19 5.64 22.50
C LEU A 486 -26.54 6.36 23.72
N PRO A 487 -25.73 7.41 23.48
CA PRO A 487 -25.18 7.92 22.21
C PRO A 487 -24.20 6.93 21.54
N ASP A 488 -23.92 7.14 20.24
CA ASP A 488 -22.90 6.36 19.52
C ASP A 488 -21.50 6.55 20.15
N PRO A 489 -20.60 5.56 20.09
CA PRO A 489 -19.20 5.70 20.51
C PRO A 489 -18.47 6.94 20.00
N VAL A 490 -18.78 7.39 18.77
CA VAL A 490 -18.22 8.65 18.20
C VAL A 490 -18.65 9.88 18.99
N ASN A 491 -19.95 9.97 19.30
CA ASN A 491 -20.45 11.07 20.14
C ASN A 491 -19.85 11.01 21.55
N LYS A 492 -19.75 9.81 22.15
CA LYS A 492 -19.24 9.64 23.52
C LYS A 492 -17.79 10.09 23.67
N ILE A 493 -16.88 9.66 22.77
CA ILE A 493 -15.47 10.05 22.85
C ILE A 493 -15.31 11.56 22.63
N CYS A 494 -16.07 12.15 21.69
CA CYS A 494 -16.05 13.60 21.47
C CYS A 494 -16.65 14.36 22.67
N GLY A 495 -17.72 13.86 23.31
CA GLY A 495 -18.25 14.42 24.55
C GLY A 495 -17.24 14.42 25.69
N LYS A 496 -16.45 13.34 25.84
CA LYS A 496 -15.32 13.28 26.78
C LYS A 496 -14.27 14.34 26.46
N ALA A 497 -13.94 14.53 25.17
CA ALA A 497 -13.02 15.58 24.72
C ALA A 497 -13.55 17.00 25.06
N VAL A 498 -14.83 17.25 24.83
CA VAL A 498 -15.49 18.52 25.19
C VAL A 498 -15.35 18.84 26.68
N LEU A 499 -15.50 17.83 27.55
CA LEU A 499 -15.35 18.00 29.01
C LEU A 499 -13.90 18.29 29.42
N LEU A 500 -12.93 17.62 28.78
CA LEU A 500 -11.49 17.79 29.09
C LEU A 500 -10.90 19.11 28.58
N LEU A 501 -11.51 19.72 27.59
CA LEU A 501 -11.06 20.96 26.96
C LEU A 501 -11.84 22.21 27.40
N LYS A 502 -12.68 22.08 28.42
CA LYS A 502 -13.29 23.24 29.11
C LYS A 502 -12.29 23.90 30.03
#